data_fe214a9b6c6dd1f98121dcc9e3f77570
#
_entry.id   fe214a9b6c6dd1f98121dcc9e3f77570
#
_cell.length_a   1.000
_cell.length_b   1.000
_cell.length_c   1.000
_cell.angle_alpha   90.00
_cell.angle_beta   90.00
_cell.angle_gamma   90.00
#
_symmetry.space_group_name_H-M   'P 1'
#
loop_
_entity.id
_entity.type
_entity.pdbx_description
1 polymer ?
#
loop_
_entity_poly.entity_id
_entity_poly.type
_entity_poly.pdbx_seq_one_letter_code
_entity_poly.pdbx_strand_id
1 'polypeptide(L)'
;MASELRVDKIIPTAGVPTGGAGGVIQVVGTMNTTQVSTTATALGSPTDSGMSVVITPKFATSKILIMVNASLRGDGGSAYVNALIKRNGTLIDYSPCVDHGILDYAINHTAGNSSWNFFDSPNSTSALTYGFFFTRYGGSGTAYFNNNSNHYSCSTMTAMELSA
;
A
#
# COMPACT_ATOMS: atom_id res chain seq x y z
N MET A 1 -1.78 -20.07 46.01
CA MET A 1 -2.58 -18.87 45.71
C MET A 1 -1.94 -18.25 44.47
N ALA A 2 -2.72 -18.00 43.43
CA ALA A 2 -2.26 -17.26 42.28
C ALA A 2 -2.23 -15.78 42.62
N SER A 3 -1.10 -15.09 42.35
CA SER A 3 -0.98 -13.66 42.54
C SER A 3 -1.42 -12.96 41.28
N GLU A 4 -2.36 -12.03 41.40
CA GLU A 4 -2.86 -11.20 40.30
C GLU A 4 -2.32 -9.78 40.51
N LEU A 5 -1.64 -9.23 39.48
CA LEU A 5 -1.23 -7.84 39.44
C LEU A 5 -2.24 -7.04 38.62
N ARG A 6 -2.96 -6.13 39.25
CA ARG A 6 -3.86 -5.19 38.58
C ARG A 6 -3.16 -3.84 38.49
N VAL A 7 -2.99 -3.35 37.28
CA VAL A 7 -2.37 -2.03 37.01
C VAL A 7 -3.23 -1.24 36.03
N ASP A 8 -3.39 0.05 36.27
CA ASP A 8 -4.18 0.93 35.40
C ASP A 8 -3.45 1.24 34.09
N LYS A 9 -2.13 1.09 34.08
CA LYS A 9 -1.29 1.38 32.91
C LYS A 9 0.05 0.67 32.99
N ILE A 10 0.43 0.01 31.90
CA ILE A 10 1.77 -0.50 31.69
C ILE A 10 2.46 0.40 30.66
N ILE A 11 3.51 1.10 31.08
CA ILE A 11 4.33 1.93 30.20
C ILE A 11 5.67 1.21 30.04
N PRO A 12 5.98 0.67 28.85
CA PRO A 12 7.30 0.09 28.61
C PRO A 12 8.39 1.18 28.70
N THR A 13 9.51 0.88 29.29
CA THR A 13 10.63 1.82 29.45
C THR A 13 11.16 2.32 28.09
N ALA A 14 10.99 1.54 27.02
CA ALA A 14 11.35 1.90 25.64
C ALA A 14 10.16 2.43 24.80
N GLY A 15 9.00 2.70 25.41
CA GLY A 15 7.83 3.26 24.73
C GLY A 15 7.09 2.29 23.80
N VAL A 16 7.51 1.03 23.70
CA VAL A 16 6.90 -0.02 22.88
C VAL A 16 6.74 -1.28 23.72
N PRO A 17 5.62 -2.00 23.67
CA PRO A 17 5.47 -3.28 24.36
C PRO A 17 6.58 -4.25 23.91
N THR A 18 7.49 -4.61 24.83
CA THR A 18 8.51 -5.62 24.60
C THR A 18 7.98 -6.94 25.15
N GLY A 19 7.47 -7.80 24.32
CA GLY A 19 7.00 -9.09 24.80
C GLY A 19 6.08 -9.77 23.80
N GLY A 20 6.63 -10.49 22.89
CA GLY A 20 5.93 -11.30 21.92
C GLY A 20 6.19 -10.86 20.49
N ALA A 21 6.74 -11.77 19.71
CA ALA A 21 6.83 -11.58 18.26
C ALA A 21 5.44 -11.30 17.67
N GLY A 22 5.34 -10.30 16.78
CA GLY A 22 4.10 -9.99 16.07
C GLY A 22 3.22 -8.87 16.65
N GLY A 23 3.69 -8.11 17.65
CA GLY A 23 2.96 -6.96 18.17
C GLY A 23 2.93 -5.79 17.17
N VAL A 24 1.79 -5.07 17.09
CA VAL A 24 1.67 -3.82 16.32
C VAL A 24 2.35 -2.71 17.10
N ILE A 25 3.35 -2.06 16.49
CA ILE A 25 4.12 -0.97 17.08
C ILE A 25 3.50 0.39 16.76
N GLN A 26 3.15 0.59 15.49
CA GLN A 26 2.50 1.81 15.00
C GLN A 26 1.69 1.54 13.74
N VAL A 27 0.72 2.40 13.49
CA VAL A 27 -0.12 2.38 12.29
C VAL A 27 -0.20 3.79 11.73
N VAL A 28 0.00 3.93 10.43
CA VAL A 28 -0.22 5.17 9.68
C VAL A 28 -1.08 4.87 8.47
N GLY A 29 -1.93 5.81 8.08
CA GLY A 29 -2.82 5.61 6.95
C GLY A 29 -3.13 6.90 6.22
N THR A 30 -3.58 6.76 4.98
CA THR A 30 -4.04 7.85 4.14
C THR A 30 -5.28 7.42 3.36
N MET A 31 -6.05 8.41 2.96
CA MET A 31 -7.19 8.28 2.05
C MET A 31 -6.98 9.26 0.89
N ASN A 32 -7.30 8.83 -0.32
CA ASN A 32 -7.22 9.67 -1.51
C ASN A 32 -8.51 9.55 -2.33
N THR A 33 -9.07 10.68 -2.73
CA THR A 33 -10.27 10.77 -3.57
C THR A 33 -10.00 11.47 -4.90
N THR A 34 -8.76 11.91 -5.13
CA THR A 34 -8.36 12.61 -6.36
C THR A 34 -8.26 11.62 -7.51
N GLN A 35 -8.94 11.92 -8.61
CA GLN A 35 -8.82 11.15 -9.83
C GLN A 35 -7.48 11.44 -10.52
N VAL A 36 -6.79 10.37 -10.90
CA VAL A 36 -5.62 10.42 -11.77
C VAL A 36 -5.83 9.47 -12.94
N SER A 37 -5.38 9.85 -14.13
CA SER A 37 -5.49 9.00 -15.32
C SER A 37 -4.16 8.89 -16.04
N THR A 38 -3.97 7.80 -16.78
CA THR A 38 -2.76 7.56 -17.56
C THR A 38 -3.01 6.71 -18.79
N THR A 39 -2.24 6.97 -19.83
CA THR A 39 -2.09 6.10 -21.01
C THR A 39 -0.72 5.43 -21.03
N ALA A 40 0.14 5.74 -20.05
CA ALA A 40 1.48 5.15 -19.95
C ALA A 40 1.41 3.64 -19.70
N THR A 41 2.25 2.89 -20.43
CA THR A 41 2.31 1.42 -20.36
C THR A 41 3.60 0.90 -19.76
N ALA A 42 4.61 1.76 -19.61
CA ALA A 42 5.93 1.35 -19.16
C ALA A 42 5.95 1.14 -17.64
N LEU A 43 6.23 -0.07 -17.19
CA LEU A 43 6.38 -0.39 -15.76
C LEU A 43 7.56 0.33 -15.11
N GLY A 44 8.60 0.67 -15.88
CA GLY A 44 9.75 1.46 -15.39
C GLY A 44 9.42 2.92 -15.09
N SER A 45 8.31 3.44 -15.65
CA SER A 45 7.87 4.83 -15.48
C SER A 45 6.36 4.89 -15.20
N PRO A 46 5.88 4.26 -14.13
CA PRO A 46 4.48 4.27 -13.77
C PRO A 46 4.04 5.66 -13.31
N THR A 47 2.76 5.94 -13.49
CA THR A 47 2.13 7.19 -13.05
C THR A 47 1.91 7.16 -11.54
N ASP A 48 2.27 8.23 -10.86
CA ASP A 48 1.98 8.43 -9.44
C ASP A 48 0.48 8.70 -9.25
N SER A 49 -0.14 7.96 -8.36
CA SER A 49 -1.55 8.17 -7.98
C SER A 49 -1.75 9.35 -7.02
N GLY A 50 -0.67 9.89 -6.45
CA GLY A 50 -0.72 10.85 -5.35
C GLY A 50 -1.14 10.24 -4.01
N MET A 51 -1.25 8.91 -3.90
CA MET A 51 -1.55 8.22 -2.64
C MET A 51 -0.27 7.62 -2.05
N SER A 52 0.12 8.08 -0.87
CA SER A 52 1.30 7.57 -0.17
C SER A 52 1.15 7.64 1.35
N VAL A 53 1.89 6.78 2.05
CA VAL A 53 2.06 6.81 3.51
C VAL A 53 3.54 6.91 3.86
N VAL A 54 3.83 7.61 4.94
CA VAL A 54 5.19 7.69 5.51
C VAL A 54 5.19 7.04 6.88
N ILE A 55 6.11 6.11 7.08
CA ILE A 55 6.32 5.42 8.36
C ILE A 55 7.81 5.43 8.71
N THR A 56 8.13 5.69 9.97
CA THR A 56 9.51 5.61 10.49
C THR A 56 9.59 4.43 11.45
N PRO A 57 10.17 3.29 11.04
CA PRO A 57 10.20 2.10 11.88
C PRO A 57 10.99 2.35 13.17
N LYS A 58 10.51 1.80 14.27
CA LYS A 58 11.18 1.90 15.57
C LYS A 58 12.37 0.95 15.69
N PHE A 59 12.31 -0.17 14.98
CA PHE A 59 13.39 -1.16 14.96
C PHE A 59 13.75 -1.53 13.53
N ALA A 60 15.04 -1.73 13.26
CA ALA A 60 15.52 -2.15 11.94
C ALA A 60 15.00 -3.54 11.56
N THR A 61 14.75 -4.40 12.54
CA THR A 61 14.20 -5.76 12.34
C THR A 61 12.70 -5.79 12.10
N SER A 62 11.99 -4.69 12.34
CA SER A 62 10.53 -4.63 12.14
C SER A 62 10.12 -4.97 10.70
N LYS A 63 8.97 -5.59 10.60
CA LYS A 63 8.28 -5.77 9.31
C LYS A 63 7.21 -4.72 9.14
N ILE A 64 7.02 -4.26 7.91
CA ILE A 64 5.95 -3.32 7.57
C ILE A 64 4.89 -4.05 6.76
N LEU A 65 3.68 -4.18 7.34
CA LEU A 65 2.52 -4.63 6.61
C LEU A 65 1.91 -3.42 5.89
N ILE A 66 1.86 -3.50 4.57
CA ILE A 66 1.17 -2.52 3.73
C ILE A 66 -0.16 -3.12 3.30
N MET A 67 -1.22 -2.36 3.52
CA MET A 67 -2.58 -2.68 3.08
C MET A 67 -3.04 -1.58 2.14
N VAL A 68 -3.51 -1.95 0.96
CA VAL A 68 -4.04 -1.02 -0.05
C VAL A 68 -5.42 -1.46 -0.46
N ASN A 69 -6.33 -0.51 -0.53
CA ASN A 69 -7.60 -0.65 -1.22
C ASN A 69 -7.68 0.48 -2.25
N ALA A 70 -7.66 0.15 -3.52
CA ALA A 70 -7.65 1.14 -4.60
C ALA A 70 -8.83 0.94 -5.55
N SER A 71 -9.49 2.06 -5.87
CA SER A 71 -10.49 2.11 -6.92
C SER A 71 -9.80 2.32 -8.26
N LEU A 72 -9.87 1.31 -9.13
CA LEU A 72 -9.22 1.30 -10.44
C LEU A 72 -10.24 1.09 -11.55
N ARG A 73 -9.96 1.66 -12.72
CA ARG A 73 -10.76 1.45 -13.93
C ARG A 73 -9.86 1.51 -15.17
N GLY A 74 -10.08 0.58 -16.10
CA GLY A 74 -9.64 0.71 -17.48
C GLY A 74 -10.78 1.19 -18.36
N ASP A 75 -10.53 2.07 -19.33
CA ASP A 75 -11.54 2.60 -20.24
C ASP A 75 -11.03 2.61 -21.68
N GLY A 76 -11.88 2.15 -22.61
CA GLY A 76 -11.60 2.07 -24.03
C GLY A 76 -10.65 0.93 -24.43
N GLY A 77 -10.96 0.22 -25.50
CA GLY A 77 -10.04 -0.69 -26.20
C GLY A 77 -9.37 -1.80 -25.37
N SER A 78 -10.06 -2.36 -24.38
CA SER A 78 -9.51 -3.39 -23.49
C SER A 78 -8.30 -2.90 -22.65
N ALA A 79 -8.37 -1.69 -22.13
CA ALA A 79 -7.38 -1.18 -21.22
C ALA A 79 -7.48 -1.86 -19.85
N TYR A 80 -6.37 -2.38 -19.37
CA TYR A 80 -6.21 -2.94 -18.03
C TYR A 80 -5.33 -2.00 -17.18
N VAL A 81 -5.33 -2.18 -15.89
CA VAL A 81 -4.54 -1.37 -14.96
C VAL A 81 -3.57 -2.27 -14.20
N ASN A 82 -2.28 -1.97 -14.32
CA ASN A 82 -1.27 -2.52 -13.42
C ASN A 82 -1.10 -1.60 -12.23
N ALA A 83 -1.13 -2.15 -11.03
CA ALA A 83 -0.89 -1.45 -9.79
C ALA A 83 0.50 -1.81 -9.25
N LEU A 84 1.23 -0.81 -8.77
CA LEU A 84 2.60 -0.95 -8.30
C LEU A 84 2.79 -0.18 -6.99
N ILE A 85 3.64 -0.71 -6.11
CA ILE A 85 4.06 -0.01 -4.90
C ILE A 85 5.54 0.32 -5.00
N LYS A 86 5.89 1.57 -4.67
CA LYS A 86 7.29 1.98 -4.53
C LYS A 86 7.58 2.35 -3.09
N ARG A 87 8.76 1.94 -2.62
CA ARG A 87 9.36 2.41 -1.36
C ARG A 87 10.47 3.39 -1.70
N ASN A 88 10.36 4.64 -1.23
CA ASN A 88 11.34 5.71 -1.51
C ASN A 88 11.66 5.86 -3.01
N GLY A 89 10.63 5.74 -3.87
CA GLY A 89 10.77 5.82 -5.31
C GLY A 89 11.23 4.53 -6.02
N THR A 90 11.68 3.52 -5.29
CA THR A 90 12.10 2.22 -5.83
C THR A 90 10.96 1.24 -5.81
N LEU A 91 10.72 0.55 -6.93
CA LEU A 91 9.73 -0.52 -7.00
C LEU A 91 10.09 -1.62 -6.00
N ILE A 92 9.10 -2.05 -5.23
CA ILE A 92 9.26 -3.20 -4.35
C ILE A 92 8.88 -4.43 -5.16
N ASP A 93 9.86 -5.32 -5.36
CA ASP A 93 9.66 -6.59 -6.04
C ASP A 93 9.08 -7.61 -5.05
N TYR A 94 7.88 -8.11 -5.36
CA TYR A 94 7.17 -9.12 -4.55
C TYR A 94 7.26 -10.53 -5.16
N SER A 95 8.23 -10.80 -6.02
CA SER A 95 8.49 -12.16 -6.47
C SER A 95 8.65 -13.12 -5.26
N PRO A 96 7.95 -14.28 -5.17
CA PRO A 96 7.38 -15.05 -6.27
C PRO A 96 5.85 -14.92 -6.46
N CYS A 97 5.19 -14.03 -5.76
CA CYS A 97 3.72 -14.02 -5.73
C CYS A 97 3.07 -13.19 -6.85
N VAL A 98 3.82 -12.30 -7.50
CA VAL A 98 3.32 -11.43 -8.57
C VAL A 98 4.42 -11.18 -9.59
N ASP A 99 4.08 -11.29 -10.85
CA ASP A 99 4.99 -10.97 -11.95
C ASP A 99 5.28 -9.45 -11.94
N HIS A 100 6.55 -9.09 -11.71
CA HIS A 100 7.07 -7.71 -11.73
C HIS A 100 6.39 -6.69 -10.78
N GLY A 101 5.88 -7.13 -9.64
CA GLY A 101 5.23 -6.23 -8.67
C GLY A 101 3.86 -5.73 -9.13
N ILE A 102 3.25 -6.39 -10.08
CA ILE A 102 1.92 -6.10 -10.61
C ILE A 102 0.88 -6.72 -9.68
N LEU A 103 0.00 -5.91 -9.16
CA LEU A 103 -0.96 -6.35 -8.16
C LEU A 103 -2.33 -6.69 -8.73
N ASP A 104 -2.74 -6.16 -9.86
CA ASP A 104 -4.01 -6.54 -10.49
C ASP A 104 -4.26 -5.81 -11.81
N TYR A 105 -5.29 -6.26 -12.54
CA TYR A 105 -5.84 -5.55 -13.69
C TYR A 105 -7.35 -5.34 -13.52
N ALA A 106 -7.79 -4.12 -13.72
CA ALA A 106 -9.20 -3.78 -13.73
C ALA A 106 -9.78 -3.99 -15.12
N ILE A 107 -10.96 -4.60 -15.18
CA ILE A 107 -11.63 -4.92 -16.42
C ILE A 107 -12.15 -3.64 -17.11
N ASN A 108 -12.12 -3.66 -18.44
CA ASN A 108 -12.61 -2.62 -19.32
C ASN A 108 -14.02 -2.13 -18.94
N HIS A 109 -14.20 -0.81 -18.85
CA HIS A 109 -15.43 -0.10 -18.52
C HIS A 109 -16.06 -0.37 -17.14
N THR A 110 -15.40 -1.14 -16.29
CA THR A 110 -15.90 -1.40 -14.93
C THR A 110 -14.96 -0.76 -13.91
N ALA A 111 -15.49 0.11 -13.07
CA ALA A 111 -14.77 0.55 -11.88
C ALA A 111 -14.86 -0.55 -10.82
N GLY A 112 -13.75 -0.90 -10.24
CA GLY A 112 -13.66 -1.90 -9.19
C GLY A 112 -12.72 -1.46 -8.08
N ASN A 113 -12.99 -1.93 -6.87
CA ASN A 113 -12.04 -1.82 -5.76
C ASN A 113 -11.22 -3.09 -5.70
N SER A 114 -9.91 -2.93 -5.68
CA SER A 114 -8.97 -4.02 -5.49
C SER A 114 -8.20 -3.81 -4.19
N SER A 115 -8.01 -4.89 -3.44
CA SER A 115 -7.35 -4.85 -2.14
C SER A 115 -6.14 -5.77 -2.14
N TRP A 116 -5.02 -5.25 -1.60
CA TRP A 116 -3.76 -5.98 -1.51
C TRP A 116 -3.15 -5.81 -0.13
N ASN A 117 -2.50 -6.88 0.32
CA ASN A 117 -1.71 -6.88 1.55
C ASN A 117 -0.36 -7.53 1.28
N PHE A 118 0.70 -6.92 1.76
CA PHE A 118 2.03 -7.53 1.67
C PHE A 118 2.92 -7.07 2.82
N PHE A 119 3.96 -7.85 3.08
CA PHE A 119 4.97 -7.55 4.08
C PHE A 119 6.25 -7.06 3.41
N ASP A 120 6.78 -5.95 3.91
CA ASP A 120 8.12 -5.47 3.58
C ASP A 120 9.06 -5.63 4.78
N SER A 121 10.31 -5.94 4.52
CA SER A 121 11.39 -6.02 5.51
C SER A 121 12.46 -4.97 5.15
N PRO A 122 12.25 -3.71 5.51
CA PRO A 122 13.07 -2.60 5.03
C PRO A 122 14.47 -2.56 5.63
N ASN A 123 14.70 -3.25 6.74
CA ASN A 123 15.96 -3.24 7.50
C ASN A 123 16.44 -1.80 7.80
N SER A 124 15.54 -0.93 8.21
CA SER A 124 15.80 0.51 8.38
C SER A 124 14.99 1.09 9.52
N THR A 125 15.57 2.09 10.19
CA THR A 125 14.88 2.99 11.14
C THR A 125 14.70 4.40 10.57
N SER A 126 15.04 4.63 9.31
CA SER A 126 14.80 5.89 8.61
C SER A 126 13.36 5.98 8.13
N ALA A 127 12.89 7.19 7.87
CA ALA A 127 11.57 7.41 7.28
C ALA A 127 11.44 6.71 5.91
N LEU A 128 10.38 5.96 5.73
CA LEU A 128 10.06 5.21 4.51
C LEU A 128 8.75 5.74 3.94
N THR A 129 8.77 6.12 2.67
CA THR A 129 7.59 6.52 1.92
C THR A 129 7.15 5.38 1.03
N TYR A 130 5.96 4.84 1.27
CA TYR A 130 5.31 3.88 0.38
C TYR A 130 4.29 4.63 -0.46
N GLY A 131 4.43 4.58 -1.79
CA GLY A 131 3.55 5.23 -2.74
C GLY A 131 2.87 4.24 -3.66
N PHE A 132 1.62 4.51 -4.00
CA PHE A 132 0.84 3.74 -4.97
C PHE A 132 1.00 4.35 -6.36
N PHE A 133 1.39 3.52 -7.31
CA PHE A 133 1.59 3.87 -8.71
C PHE A 133 0.79 2.95 -9.61
N PHE A 134 0.50 3.36 -10.82
CA PHE A 134 -0.22 2.54 -11.77
C PHE A 134 0.18 2.83 -13.23
N THR A 135 -0.05 1.85 -14.09
CA THR A 135 0.08 1.99 -15.54
C THR A 135 -1.12 1.39 -16.23
N ARG A 136 -1.31 1.76 -17.49
CA ARG A 136 -2.18 1.00 -18.38
C ARG A 136 -1.44 -0.26 -18.86
N TYR A 137 -2.13 -1.40 -18.87
CA TYR A 137 -1.63 -2.62 -19.48
C TYR A 137 -2.58 -3.05 -20.61
N GLY A 138 -2.01 -3.33 -21.79
CA GLY A 138 -2.79 -3.74 -22.96
C GLY A 138 -3.69 -2.64 -23.53
N GLY A 139 -4.33 -2.94 -24.66
CA GLY A 139 -5.31 -2.09 -25.31
C GLY A 139 -4.86 -0.68 -25.68
N SER A 140 -5.82 0.16 -26.07
CA SER A 140 -5.60 1.56 -26.50
C SER A 140 -6.32 2.59 -25.63
N GLY A 141 -6.88 2.22 -24.50
CA GLY A 141 -7.68 3.11 -23.65
C GLY A 141 -6.86 3.86 -22.60
N THR A 142 -7.54 4.27 -21.55
CA THR A 142 -6.99 5.01 -20.41
C THR A 142 -7.18 4.22 -19.13
N ALA A 143 -6.17 4.18 -18.28
CA ALA A 143 -6.27 3.67 -16.92
C ALA A 143 -6.55 4.82 -15.95
N TYR A 144 -7.40 4.58 -14.96
CA TYR A 144 -7.80 5.55 -13.95
C TYR A 144 -7.58 4.99 -12.56
N PHE A 145 -7.09 5.85 -11.69
CA PHE A 145 -7.14 5.74 -10.24
C PHE A 145 -8.21 6.70 -9.74
N ASN A 146 -9.13 6.26 -8.87
CA ASN A 146 -10.26 7.04 -8.37
C ASN A 146 -11.09 7.67 -9.49
N ASN A 147 -11.72 6.85 -10.35
CA ASN A 147 -12.57 7.38 -11.40
C ASN A 147 -13.86 7.98 -10.82
N ASN A 148 -13.96 9.31 -10.88
CA ASN A 148 -15.06 10.08 -10.30
C ASN A 148 -16.12 10.53 -11.33
N SER A 149 -16.08 10.01 -12.57
CA SER A 149 -16.95 10.49 -13.68
C SER A 149 -18.44 10.38 -13.37
N ASN A 150 -18.87 9.40 -12.57
CA ASN A 150 -20.27 9.19 -12.20
C ASN A 150 -20.45 8.73 -10.75
N HIS A 151 -19.38 8.47 -10.00
CA HIS A 151 -19.41 7.96 -8.63
C HIS A 151 -18.22 8.50 -7.85
N TYR A 152 -18.43 8.75 -6.57
CA TYR A 152 -17.33 9.10 -5.68
C TYR A 152 -16.51 7.85 -5.39
N SER A 153 -15.26 7.85 -5.87
CA SER A 153 -14.28 6.79 -5.59
C SER A 153 -13.34 7.24 -4.48
N CYS A 154 -12.98 6.29 -3.63
CA CYS A 154 -12.06 6.51 -2.52
C CYS A 154 -11.09 5.34 -2.46
N SER A 155 -9.81 5.64 -2.36
CA SER A 155 -8.75 4.68 -2.15
C SER A 155 -8.05 4.95 -0.82
N THR A 156 -7.60 3.88 -0.17
CA THR A 156 -6.92 3.95 1.13
C THR A 156 -5.62 3.16 1.10
N MET A 157 -4.65 3.63 1.86
CA MET A 157 -3.39 2.93 2.07
C MET A 157 -3.01 3.02 3.54
N THR A 158 -2.62 1.89 4.12
CA THR A 158 -2.19 1.79 5.52
C THR A 158 -0.85 1.08 5.59
N ALA A 159 0.06 1.61 6.38
CA ALA A 159 1.29 0.96 6.78
C ALA A 159 1.26 0.66 8.28
N MET A 160 1.56 -0.57 8.64
CA MET A 160 1.57 -1.05 10.01
C MET A 160 2.93 -1.66 10.34
N GLU A 161 3.60 -1.12 11.35
CA GLU A 161 4.85 -1.70 11.84
C GLU A 161 4.57 -2.84 12.81
N LEU A 162 5.17 -3.98 12.55
CA LEU A 162 5.09 -5.18 13.37
C LEU A 162 6.46 -5.48 13.97
N SER A 163 6.48 -5.83 15.26
CA SER A 163 7.70 -6.34 15.90
C SER A 163 8.08 -7.69 15.29
N ALA A 164 9.38 -7.86 15.00
CA ALA A 164 9.95 -9.16 14.60
C ALA A 164 10.18 -10.04 15.81
#